data_377f599249d169b78e418ae46fe22a8a
#
_entry.id   377f599249d169b78e418ae46fe22a8a
#
_cell.length_a   1.000
_cell.length_b   1.000
_cell.length_c   1.000
_cell.angle_alpha   90.00
_cell.angle_beta   90.00
_cell.angle_gamma   90.00
#
_symmetry.space_group_name_H-M   'P 1'
#
loop_
_entity.id
_entity.type
_entity.pdbx_description
1 polymer ?
#
loop_
_entity_poly.entity_id
_entity_poly.type
_entity_poly.pdbx_seq_one_letter_code
_entity_poly.pdbx_strand_id
1 'polypeptide(L)'
;MFITITRSMLRRVAAAAAAFAVVAALFMMFPQGKTEQTAAADGNWGLSFRAEGQQPEGNVSAGELRQWDAYYVGDPAEKVIYLTFDAGYENGCTAAILDALKKHSAPACFFVVGNYIDTAPELVLRMVQEGHIVGNHTLHHPDMSAIQDEA
;
A
#
# COMPACT_ATOMS: atom_id res chain seq x y z
N MET A 1 37.52 -38.59 20.49
CA MET A 1 38.02 -37.31 20.02
C MET A 1 37.69 -36.26 21.07
N PHE A 2 38.66 -35.76 21.81
CA PHE A 2 38.41 -34.78 22.88
C PHE A 2 38.61 -33.38 22.30
N ILE A 3 37.59 -32.53 22.40
CA ILE A 3 37.67 -31.14 21.98
C ILE A 3 38.18 -30.31 23.17
N THR A 4 39.38 -29.77 23.05
CA THR A 4 39.95 -28.92 24.11
C THR A 4 39.48 -27.50 23.88
N ILE A 5 38.62 -27.03 24.79
CA ILE A 5 38.13 -25.64 24.77
C ILE A 5 39.23 -24.74 25.33
N THR A 6 39.77 -23.85 24.51
CA THR A 6 40.81 -22.89 24.94
C THR A 6 40.19 -21.60 25.48
N ARG A 7 40.90 -20.91 26.38
CA ARG A 7 40.48 -19.61 26.92
C ARG A 7 40.21 -18.57 25.80
N SER A 8 40.91 -18.67 24.68
CA SER A 8 40.66 -17.80 23.53
C SER A 8 39.36 -18.11 22.81
N MET A 9 38.93 -19.35 22.74
CA MET A 9 37.63 -19.74 22.19
C MET A 9 36.49 -19.25 23.08
N LEU A 10 36.62 -19.41 24.40
CA LEU A 10 35.62 -18.86 25.35
C LEU A 10 35.47 -17.34 25.23
N ARG A 11 36.59 -16.59 25.08
CA ARG A 11 36.52 -15.13 24.88
C ARG A 11 35.86 -14.73 23.57
N ARG A 12 36.06 -15.47 22.48
CA ARG A 12 35.41 -15.20 21.18
C ARG A 12 33.89 -15.49 21.25
N VAL A 13 33.49 -16.56 21.90
CA VAL A 13 32.08 -16.90 22.09
C VAL A 13 31.40 -15.85 22.99
N ALA A 14 32.03 -15.42 24.07
CA ALA A 14 31.51 -14.37 24.93
C ALA A 14 31.39 -13.02 24.20
N ALA A 15 32.37 -12.65 23.36
CA ALA A 15 32.32 -11.44 22.56
C ALA A 15 31.19 -11.50 21.50
N ALA A 16 31.01 -12.65 20.85
CA ALA A 16 29.92 -12.84 19.88
C ALA A 16 28.54 -12.78 20.57
N ALA A 17 28.39 -13.38 21.74
CA ALA A 17 27.14 -13.32 22.52
C ALA A 17 26.83 -11.89 22.99
N ALA A 18 27.85 -11.14 23.42
CA ALA A 18 27.69 -9.73 23.80
C ALA A 18 27.29 -8.85 22.59
N ALA A 19 27.91 -9.06 21.43
CA ALA A 19 27.56 -8.35 20.20
C ALA A 19 26.10 -8.65 19.77
N PHE A 20 25.69 -9.92 19.87
CA PHE A 20 24.31 -10.32 19.55
C PHE A 20 23.30 -9.70 20.52
N ALA A 21 23.63 -9.64 21.83
CA ALA A 21 22.77 -8.99 22.83
C ALA A 21 22.63 -7.48 22.58
N VAL A 22 23.70 -6.80 22.15
CA VAL A 22 23.66 -5.37 21.79
C VAL A 22 22.78 -5.14 20.55
N VAL A 23 22.94 -5.97 19.52
CA VAL A 23 22.10 -5.88 18.29
C VAL A 23 20.63 -6.15 18.61
N ALA A 24 20.34 -7.16 19.44
CA ALA A 24 18.97 -7.45 19.88
C ALA A 24 18.37 -6.33 20.72
N ALA A 25 19.15 -5.72 21.60
CA ALA A 25 18.73 -4.55 22.40
C ALA A 25 18.47 -3.32 21.53
N LEU A 26 19.33 -3.06 20.53
CA LEU A 26 19.10 -2.00 19.54
C LEU A 26 17.84 -2.26 18.71
N PHE A 27 17.59 -3.51 18.32
CA PHE A 27 16.36 -3.87 17.57
C PHE A 27 15.10 -3.70 18.42
N MET A 28 15.18 -3.91 19.74
CA MET A 28 14.07 -3.62 20.67
C MET A 28 13.91 -2.13 21.00
N MET A 29 14.94 -1.33 20.83
CA MET A 29 14.90 0.14 21.03
C MET A 29 14.35 0.90 19.82
N PHE A 30 14.41 0.30 18.60
CA PHE A 30 13.66 0.87 17.49
C PHE A 30 12.17 0.58 17.73
N PRO A 31 11.32 1.61 17.85
CA PRO A 31 9.89 1.37 17.89
C PRO A 31 9.55 0.58 16.62
N GLN A 32 9.18 -0.69 16.80
CA GLN A 32 8.48 -1.45 15.78
C GLN A 32 7.31 -0.56 15.41
N GLY A 33 7.35 0.03 14.21
CA GLY A 33 6.31 0.93 13.76
C GLY A 33 4.98 0.25 14.06
N LYS A 34 4.29 0.74 15.08
CA LYS A 34 2.88 0.44 15.21
C LYS A 34 2.31 1.01 13.94
N THR A 35 1.92 0.15 13.01
CA THR A 35 0.95 0.51 11.99
C THR A 35 -0.16 1.18 12.78
N GLU A 36 -0.26 2.49 12.69
CA GLU A 36 -1.39 3.21 13.25
C GLU A 36 -2.60 2.64 12.53
N GLN A 37 -3.28 1.80 13.29
CA GLN A 37 -4.58 1.30 12.94
C GLN A 37 -5.46 2.54 12.94
N THR A 38 -5.64 3.16 11.79
CA THR A 38 -6.69 4.15 11.61
C THR A 38 -7.99 3.42 11.83
N ALA A 39 -8.40 3.39 13.11
CA ALA A 39 -9.76 3.04 13.44
C ALA A 39 -10.63 4.03 12.66
N ALA A 40 -11.47 3.51 11.76
CA ALA A 40 -12.48 4.31 11.11
C ALA A 40 -13.27 5.03 12.21
N ALA A 41 -13.04 6.32 12.35
CA ALA A 41 -13.83 7.14 13.24
C ALA A 41 -15.22 7.26 12.60
N ASP A 42 -16.24 6.93 13.38
CA ASP A 42 -17.67 7.15 13.16
C ASP A 42 -18.12 7.40 11.69
N GLY A 43 -18.43 6.30 10.97
CA GLY A 43 -19.13 6.36 9.69
C GLY A 43 -18.25 6.57 8.45
N ASN A 44 -16.98 6.91 8.57
CA ASN A 44 -16.07 7.05 7.43
C ASN A 44 -15.56 5.70 6.95
N TRP A 45 -15.34 5.58 5.64
CA TRP A 45 -14.73 4.41 5.04
C TRP A 45 -13.29 4.25 5.49
N GLY A 46 -12.86 3.02 5.78
CA GLY A 46 -11.48 2.72 6.11
C GLY A 46 -11.16 1.22 6.11
N LEU A 47 -9.87 0.92 5.97
CA LEU A 47 -9.34 -0.43 5.99
C LEU A 47 -8.49 -0.65 7.24
N SER A 48 -8.60 -1.85 7.83
CA SER A 48 -7.78 -2.32 8.95
C SER A 48 -6.87 -3.45 8.49
N PHE A 49 -5.56 -3.29 8.69
CA PHE A 49 -4.54 -4.31 8.43
C PHE A 49 -4.16 -4.99 9.75
N ARG A 50 -4.80 -6.11 10.07
CA ARG A 50 -4.68 -6.76 11.40
C ARG A 50 -3.50 -7.70 11.52
N ALA A 51 -3.15 -8.40 10.45
CA ALA A 51 -2.07 -9.37 10.44
C ALA A 51 -1.35 -9.39 9.09
N GLU A 52 -0.04 -9.66 9.15
CA GLU A 52 0.78 -9.82 7.95
C GLU A 52 0.30 -11.04 7.14
N GLY A 53 0.25 -10.90 5.82
CA GLY A 53 -0.18 -11.96 4.91
C GLY A 53 -1.69 -12.24 4.90
N GLN A 54 -2.49 -11.44 5.60
CA GLN A 54 -3.94 -11.49 5.54
C GLN A 54 -4.53 -10.31 4.77
N GLN A 55 -5.69 -10.53 4.18
CA GLN A 55 -6.42 -9.44 3.53
C GLN A 55 -6.86 -8.40 4.56
N PRO A 56 -6.92 -7.11 4.17
CA PRO A 56 -7.46 -6.08 5.05
C PRO A 56 -8.97 -6.30 5.28
N GLU A 57 -9.43 -5.85 6.44
CA GLU A 57 -10.86 -5.77 6.76
C GLU A 57 -11.34 -4.33 6.58
N GLY A 58 -12.43 -4.14 5.84
CA GLY A 58 -13.13 -2.86 5.77
C GLY A 58 -14.16 -2.73 6.89
N ASN A 59 -14.57 -1.51 7.20
CA ASN A 59 -15.70 -1.25 8.11
C ASN A 59 -17.06 -1.67 7.52
N VAL A 60 -17.09 -1.97 6.22
CA VAL A 60 -18.18 -2.67 5.52
C VAL A 60 -17.62 -3.93 4.88
N SER A 61 -18.35 -5.04 4.94
CA SER A 61 -17.85 -6.32 4.40
C SER A 61 -17.71 -6.29 2.87
N ALA A 62 -16.73 -7.03 2.34
CA ALA A 62 -16.55 -7.17 0.89
C ALA A 62 -17.79 -7.78 0.21
N GLY A 63 -18.51 -8.67 0.89
CA GLY A 63 -19.77 -9.26 0.39
C GLY A 63 -20.89 -8.26 0.24
N GLU A 64 -20.97 -7.31 1.17
CA GLU A 64 -21.97 -6.22 1.14
C GLU A 64 -21.64 -5.21 0.03
N LEU A 65 -20.39 -4.82 -0.13
CA LEU A 65 -19.97 -3.89 -1.18
C LEU A 65 -20.16 -4.44 -2.60
N ARG A 66 -20.07 -5.74 -2.79
CA ARG A 66 -20.31 -6.38 -4.10
C ARG A 66 -21.69 -6.12 -4.67
N GLN A 67 -22.70 -5.84 -3.84
CA GLN A 67 -24.05 -5.47 -4.30
C GLN A 67 -24.05 -4.12 -5.06
N TRP A 68 -23.01 -3.32 -4.86
CA TRP A 68 -22.79 -2.02 -5.47
C TRP A 68 -21.62 -2.03 -6.46
N ASP A 69 -21.17 -3.21 -6.89
CA ASP A 69 -19.97 -3.38 -7.73
C ASP A 69 -18.72 -2.68 -7.15
N ALA A 70 -18.65 -2.57 -5.82
CA ALA A 70 -17.52 -1.97 -5.12
C ALA A 70 -16.62 -3.04 -4.51
N TYR A 71 -15.29 -2.87 -4.67
CA TYR A 71 -14.28 -3.86 -4.31
C TYR A 71 -13.11 -3.18 -3.58
N TYR A 72 -12.59 -3.83 -2.55
CA TYR A 72 -11.34 -3.46 -1.89
C TYR A 72 -10.39 -4.64 -1.68
N VAL A 73 -10.85 -5.87 -1.96
CA VAL A 73 -10.05 -7.10 -1.92
C VAL A 73 -10.44 -8.00 -3.09
N GLY A 74 -9.45 -8.70 -3.64
CA GLY A 74 -9.64 -9.77 -4.62
C GLY A 74 -9.86 -11.14 -3.99
N ASP A 75 -9.76 -12.20 -4.79
CA ASP A 75 -9.82 -13.58 -4.32
C ASP A 75 -8.49 -13.93 -3.61
N PRO A 76 -8.50 -14.32 -2.32
CA PRO A 76 -7.29 -14.69 -1.60
C PRO A 76 -6.62 -15.98 -2.11
N ALA A 77 -7.32 -16.81 -2.88
CA ALA A 77 -6.75 -17.99 -3.51
C ALA A 77 -5.90 -17.68 -4.74
N GLU A 78 -6.07 -16.49 -5.31
CA GLU A 78 -5.33 -16.04 -6.48
C GLU A 78 -4.11 -15.21 -6.07
N LYS A 79 -2.97 -15.46 -6.74
CA LYS A 79 -1.74 -14.66 -6.56
C LYS A 79 -1.77 -13.45 -7.50
N VAL A 80 -2.71 -12.54 -7.25
CA VAL A 80 -2.94 -11.33 -8.05
C VAL A 80 -2.84 -10.10 -7.17
N ILE A 81 -2.21 -9.05 -7.69
CA ILE A 81 -2.17 -7.71 -7.07
C ILE A 81 -2.87 -6.75 -8.02
N TYR A 82 -3.81 -5.98 -7.51
CA TYR A 82 -4.47 -4.91 -8.25
C TYR A 82 -3.78 -3.59 -7.91
N LEU A 83 -3.22 -2.94 -8.93
CA LEU A 83 -2.53 -1.66 -8.77
C LEU A 83 -3.51 -0.52 -9.02
N THR A 84 -3.68 0.35 -8.04
CA THR A 84 -4.49 1.56 -8.14
C THR A 84 -3.64 2.78 -7.77
N PHE A 85 -3.85 3.87 -8.48
CA PHE A 85 -3.17 5.15 -8.25
C PHE A 85 -4.21 6.26 -8.19
N ASP A 86 -4.26 6.98 -7.08
CA ASP A 86 -5.07 8.18 -6.95
C ASP A 86 -4.23 9.40 -7.35
N ALA A 87 -4.66 10.09 -8.40
CA ALA A 87 -3.91 11.18 -9.02
C ALA A 87 -4.66 12.51 -8.90
N GLY A 88 -4.23 13.33 -7.93
CA GLY A 88 -4.79 14.65 -7.67
C GLY A 88 -4.10 15.78 -8.44
N TYR A 89 -2.79 15.68 -8.62
CA TYR A 89 -1.96 16.64 -9.37
C TYR A 89 -0.68 15.95 -9.87
N GLU A 90 -0.08 16.49 -10.93
CA GLU A 90 1.18 15.99 -11.46
C GLU A 90 2.37 16.60 -10.71
N ASN A 91 3.26 15.74 -10.23
CA ASN A 91 4.47 16.11 -9.49
C ASN A 91 5.78 15.65 -10.16
N GLY A 92 5.70 15.23 -11.42
CA GLY A 92 6.83 14.72 -12.21
C GLY A 92 7.08 13.22 -12.09
N CYS A 93 6.25 12.47 -11.34
CA CYS A 93 6.46 11.04 -11.13
C CYS A 93 5.67 10.15 -12.09
N THR A 94 4.54 10.60 -12.62
CA THR A 94 3.61 9.74 -13.37
C THR A 94 4.23 9.15 -14.64
N ALA A 95 5.04 9.92 -15.37
CA ALA A 95 5.71 9.41 -16.57
C ALA A 95 6.61 8.21 -16.24
N ALA A 96 7.38 8.28 -15.15
CA ALA A 96 8.25 7.19 -14.70
C ALA A 96 7.45 5.98 -14.21
N ILE A 97 6.30 6.18 -13.58
CA ILE A 97 5.38 5.11 -13.17
C ILE A 97 4.86 4.38 -14.42
N LEU A 98 4.38 5.11 -15.44
CA LEU A 98 3.91 4.54 -16.69
C LEU A 98 5.02 3.77 -17.42
N ASP A 99 6.25 4.30 -17.45
CA ASP A 99 7.41 3.59 -18.01
C ASP A 99 7.66 2.25 -17.30
N ALA A 100 7.58 2.24 -15.97
CA ALA A 100 7.75 1.03 -15.17
C ALA A 100 6.63 0.01 -15.44
N LEU A 101 5.37 0.45 -15.45
CA LEU A 101 4.22 -0.40 -15.74
C LEU A 101 4.32 -1.01 -17.15
N LYS A 102 4.68 -0.22 -18.15
CA LYS A 102 4.90 -0.66 -19.53
C LYS A 102 6.02 -1.70 -19.63
N LYS A 103 7.16 -1.43 -18.97
CA LYS A 103 8.29 -2.35 -18.93
C LYS A 103 7.92 -3.73 -18.39
N HIS A 104 7.00 -3.78 -17.43
CA HIS A 104 6.57 -5.02 -16.78
C HIS A 104 5.26 -5.57 -17.33
N SER A 105 4.68 -4.96 -18.37
CA SER A 105 3.37 -5.31 -18.93
C SER A 105 2.29 -5.41 -17.84
N ALA A 106 2.34 -4.50 -16.88
CA ALA A 106 1.45 -4.48 -15.72
C ALA A 106 0.34 -3.44 -15.93
N PRO A 107 -0.91 -3.86 -16.20
CA PRO A 107 -2.03 -2.93 -16.23
C PRO A 107 -2.33 -2.38 -14.84
N ALA A 108 -2.86 -1.16 -14.78
CA ALA A 108 -3.22 -0.49 -13.55
C ALA A 108 -4.51 0.32 -13.73
N CYS A 109 -5.10 0.76 -12.62
CA CYS A 109 -6.19 1.73 -12.62
C CYS A 109 -5.68 3.06 -12.05
N PHE A 110 -5.94 4.15 -12.76
CA PHE A 110 -5.64 5.50 -12.30
C PHE A 110 -6.94 6.25 -12.05
N PHE A 111 -7.22 6.58 -10.81
CA PHE A 111 -8.32 7.44 -10.43
C PHE A 111 -7.86 8.90 -10.48
N VAL A 112 -8.37 9.65 -11.46
CA VAL A 112 -7.91 11.01 -11.72
C VAL A 112 -8.97 12.04 -11.33
N VAL A 113 -8.55 13.12 -10.70
CA VAL A 113 -9.42 14.29 -10.43
C VAL A 113 -9.44 15.23 -11.64
N GLY A 114 -10.45 16.11 -11.70
CA GLY A 114 -10.59 17.06 -12.79
C GLY A 114 -9.34 17.90 -13.02
N ASN A 115 -8.74 18.44 -11.96
CA ASN A 115 -7.49 19.21 -12.07
C ASN A 115 -6.34 18.45 -12.75
N TYR A 116 -6.25 17.13 -12.53
CA TYR A 116 -5.22 16.30 -13.17
C TYR A 116 -5.45 16.21 -14.69
N ILE A 117 -6.71 16.07 -15.11
CA ILE A 117 -7.08 16.04 -16.52
C ILE A 117 -6.75 17.36 -17.22
N ASP A 118 -7.03 18.48 -16.54
CA ASP A 118 -6.79 19.82 -17.09
C ASP A 118 -5.31 20.18 -17.20
N THR A 119 -4.49 19.72 -16.24
CA THR A 119 -3.07 20.11 -16.15
C THR A 119 -2.09 19.13 -16.76
N ALA A 120 -2.47 17.86 -16.95
CA ALA A 120 -1.64 16.80 -17.52
C ALA A 120 -2.41 15.90 -18.50
N PRO A 121 -3.15 16.46 -19.49
CA PRO A 121 -3.99 15.67 -20.41
C PRO A 121 -3.20 14.64 -21.21
N GLU A 122 -1.94 14.94 -21.54
CA GLU A 122 -1.06 14.03 -22.27
C GLU A 122 -0.73 12.76 -21.47
N LEU A 123 -0.62 12.85 -20.14
CA LEU A 123 -0.39 11.70 -19.28
C LEU A 123 -1.66 10.85 -19.15
N VAL A 124 -2.82 11.48 -19.05
CA VAL A 124 -4.11 10.78 -19.05
C VAL A 124 -4.33 10.05 -20.40
N LEU A 125 -4.02 10.69 -21.52
CA LEU A 125 -4.08 10.04 -22.83
C LEU A 125 -3.10 8.87 -22.92
N ARG A 126 -1.90 9.02 -22.37
CA ARG A 126 -0.88 7.96 -22.32
C ARG A 126 -1.37 6.78 -21.48
N MET A 127 -2.02 7.00 -20.32
CA MET A 127 -2.61 5.94 -19.51
C MET A 127 -3.56 5.07 -20.36
N VAL A 128 -4.47 5.70 -21.09
CA VAL A 128 -5.43 5.00 -21.96
C VAL A 128 -4.73 4.25 -23.09
N GLN A 129 -3.77 4.89 -23.78
CA GLN A 129 -3.04 4.29 -24.90
C GLN A 129 -2.18 3.09 -24.47
N GLU A 130 -1.68 3.08 -23.27
CA GLU A 130 -0.87 1.98 -22.72
C GLU A 130 -1.74 0.88 -22.06
N GLY A 131 -3.07 0.98 -22.15
CA GLY A 131 -4.01 -0.06 -21.71
C GLY A 131 -4.36 -0.02 -20.22
N HIS A 132 -4.12 1.10 -19.56
CA HIS A 132 -4.56 1.32 -18.20
C HIS A 132 -6.02 1.76 -18.14
N ILE A 133 -6.68 1.51 -17.00
CA ILE A 133 -8.01 2.02 -16.71
C ILE A 133 -7.87 3.43 -16.15
N VAL A 134 -8.64 4.37 -16.69
CA VAL A 134 -8.78 5.71 -16.11
C VAL A 134 -10.14 5.79 -15.42
N GLY A 135 -10.12 5.91 -14.11
CA GLY A 135 -11.28 6.00 -13.24
C GLY A 135 -11.58 7.45 -12.82
N ASN A 136 -12.82 7.70 -12.46
CA ASN A 136 -13.27 9.00 -11.96
C ASN A 136 -12.94 9.14 -10.47
N HIS A 137 -12.18 10.20 -10.09
CA HIS A 137 -11.88 10.54 -8.71
C HIS A 137 -12.49 11.88 -8.29
N THR A 138 -13.66 12.20 -8.84
CA THR A 138 -14.38 13.46 -8.70
C THR A 138 -13.66 14.66 -9.35
N LEU A 139 -14.32 15.81 -9.37
CA LEU A 139 -13.74 17.03 -9.96
C LEU A 139 -12.72 17.69 -9.01
N HIS A 140 -13.05 17.76 -7.72
CA HIS A 140 -12.28 18.50 -6.70
C HIS A 140 -11.97 17.71 -5.44
N HIS A 141 -12.12 16.38 -5.46
CA HIS A 141 -11.89 15.49 -4.33
C HIS A 141 -12.61 15.93 -3.04
N PRO A 142 -13.93 16.20 -3.08
CA PRO A 142 -14.66 16.55 -1.89
C PRO A 142 -14.82 15.36 -0.94
N ASP A 143 -15.12 15.63 0.32
CA ASP A 143 -15.60 14.60 1.22
C ASP A 143 -17.01 14.15 0.76
N MET A 144 -17.06 12.97 0.14
CA MET A 144 -18.30 12.43 -0.43
C MET A 144 -19.37 12.17 0.64
N SER A 145 -18.99 11.95 1.89
CA SER A 145 -19.92 11.77 3.01
C SER A 145 -20.65 13.06 3.39
N ALA A 146 -20.07 14.20 3.04
CA ALA A 146 -20.64 15.53 3.31
C ALA A 146 -21.53 16.04 2.17
N ILE A 147 -21.55 15.36 1.01
CA ILE A 147 -22.39 15.75 -0.13
C ILE A 147 -23.80 15.24 0.12
N GLN A 148 -24.73 16.18 0.26
CA GLN A 148 -26.16 15.85 0.25
C GLN A 148 -26.59 15.62 -1.18
N ASP A 149 -27.45 14.62 -1.36
CA ASP A 149 -28.03 14.25 -2.65
C ASP A 149 -28.76 15.47 -3.22
N GLU A 150 -28.14 16.13 -4.19
CA GLU A 150 -28.83 17.13 -4.99
C GLU A 150 -29.11 16.53 -6.35
N ALA A 151 -30.38 16.37 -6.58
CA ALA A 151 -30.96 15.97 -7.84
C ALA A 151 -30.64 16.92 -8.99
#